data_9b82d63c9e5a20d34c360a5fa1c6fa79
#
_entry.id   9b82d63c9e5a20d34c360a5fa1c6fa79
#
_cell.length_a   1.000
_cell.length_b   1.000
_cell.length_c   1.000
_cell.angle_alpha   90.00
_cell.angle_beta   90.00
_cell.angle_gamma   90.00
#
_symmetry.space_group_name_H-M   'P 1'
#
loop_
_entity.id
_entity.type
_entity.pdbx_description
1 polymer ?
#
loop_
_entity_poly.entity_id
_entity_poly.type
_entity_poly.pdbx_seq_one_letter_code
_entity_poly.pdbx_strand_id
1 'polypeptide(L)'
;MRNKRVIILSLLLLCTIVQGQRVKIIFAGDLMSHMPQVNAAKQADGSYDYAPCFRYVKDYLQTANLAIVNLEVPLAGKPYSGYPQFSAPDALAAYAKEAGFDIMTTANNHCMDRGKKGLERTLRTLDSLGIPHLGTYRDRDQHDTEHPLMVERNGIRLALLTYTYGTNGIPAVEPNIVNLIDTLEMARDLRVAREKGADFVITLIHWGIEYAVKANKEQEQTARWLLEHGCDAVIGGHPHVVQNFTLDAIPDNNRYPEVVIYSMGNLVSNQRNENCDGGIMVELTLQKTLNMGSGVGLEQEWQYLPYWVHRGTVDSLYQYYIVPSTDAVTYPESYQIEGDLLKALQLFDQNTRKRLEDCTLKDGQNIEEHLFYRNTLPVHTKVGGVVPLRGNPLLNKMLQEKPKKSTKLKKQ
;
A
#
# COMPACT_ATOMS: atom_id res chain seq x y z
N MET A 1 45.29 -31.01 -5.42
CA MET A 1 43.89 -31.35 -5.73
C MET A 1 42.92 -30.98 -4.59
N ARG A 2 43.34 -30.95 -3.34
CA ARG A 2 42.49 -30.64 -2.16
C ARG A 2 41.98 -29.16 -2.15
N ASN A 3 42.82 -28.19 -2.55
CA ASN A 3 42.47 -26.78 -2.53
C ASN A 3 41.46 -26.38 -3.62
N LYS A 4 41.46 -27.03 -4.78
CA LYS A 4 40.45 -26.76 -5.84
C LYS A 4 39.05 -27.21 -5.47
N ARG A 5 38.90 -28.31 -4.72
CA ARG A 5 37.59 -28.82 -4.24
C ARG A 5 37.00 -27.92 -3.16
N VAL A 6 37.83 -27.34 -2.27
CA VAL A 6 37.36 -26.38 -1.25
C VAL A 6 36.88 -25.07 -1.87
N ILE A 7 37.60 -24.56 -2.89
CA ILE A 7 37.19 -23.34 -3.60
C ILE A 7 35.87 -23.55 -4.34
N ILE A 8 35.68 -24.70 -5.02
CA ILE A 8 34.44 -25.01 -5.75
C ILE A 8 33.27 -25.16 -4.77
N LEU A 9 33.48 -25.79 -3.61
CA LEU A 9 32.45 -25.95 -2.59
C LEU A 9 32.04 -24.61 -1.97
N SER A 10 33.01 -23.71 -1.73
CA SER A 10 32.77 -22.36 -1.23
C SER A 10 32.02 -21.49 -2.24
N LEU A 11 32.35 -21.58 -3.54
CA LEU A 11 31.63 -20.90 -4.61
C LEU A 11 30.19 -21.43 -4.77
N LEU A 12 29.99 -22.74 -4.70
CA LEU A 12 28.66 -23.34 -4.75
C LEU A 12 27.83 -22.94 -3.53
N LEU A 13 28.40 -22.86 -2.32
CA LEU A 13 27.73 -22.38 -1.12
C LEU A 13 27.37 -20.89 -1.23
N LEU A 14 28.26 -20.08 -1.80
CA LEU A 14 27.99 -18.65 -2.04
C LEU A 14 26.85 -18.44 -3.05
N CYS A 15 26.86 -19.21 -4.16
CA CYS A 15 25.78 -19.20 -5.15
C CYS A 15 24.41 -19.59 -4.54
N THR A 16 24.36 -20.60 -3.67
CA THR A 16 23.12 -21.02 -3.03
C THR A 16 22.61 -19.98 -2.00
N ILE A 17 23.52 -19.29 -1.32
CA ILE A 17 23.13 -18.22 -0.37
C ILE A 17 22.56 -17.01 -1.12
N VAL A 18 23.14 -16.62 -2.25
CA VAL A 18 22.66 -15.48 -3.05
C VAL A 18 21.36 -15.82 -3.79
N GLN A 19 21.22 -17.02 -4.27
CA GLN A 19 20.00 -17.46 -4.98
C GLN A 19 18.76 -17.52 -4.07
N GLY A 20 18.93 -17.54 -2.73
CA GLY A 20 17.86 -17.48 -1.73
C GLY A 20 17.43 -16.08 -1.33
N GLN A 21 18.15 -15.01 -1.74
CA GLN A 21 17.84 -13.63 -1.34
C GLN A 21 16.90 -12.98 -2.35
N ARG A 22 15.62 -13.32 -2.22
CA ARG A 22 14.53 -12.78 -3.04
C ARG A 22 13.45 -12.22 -2.14
N VAL A 23 12.97 -11.00 -2.45
CA VAL A 23 11.88 -10.33 -1.74
C VAL A 23 10.82 -9.88 -2.73
N LYS A 24 9.58 -10.27 -2.46
CA LYS A 24 8.39 -9.82 -3.17
C LYS A 24 7.69 -8.76 -2.33
N ILE A 25 7.49 -7.58 -2.90
CA ILE A 25 6.83 -6.43 -2.26
C ILE A 25 5.57 -6.12 -3.04
N ILE A 26 4.44 -5.94 -2.36
CA ILE A 26 3.20 -5.46 -2.98
C ILE A 26 2.87 -4.08 -2.43
N PHE A 27 2.63 -3.13 -3.33
CA PHE A 27 2.14 -1.79 -3.02
C PHE A 27 0.69 -1.67 -3.44
N ALA A 28 -0.14 -1.05 -2.62
CA ALA A 28 -1.53 -0.76 -2.94
C ALA A 28 -1.84 0.73 -2.72
N GLY A 29 -2.81 1.23 -3.47
CA GLY A 29 -3.22 2.64 -3.44
C GLY A 29 -3.95 3.07 -2.17
N ASP A 30 -4.84 4.03 -2.31
CA ASP A 30 -5.43 4.78 -1.19
C ASP A 30 -6.53 3.97 -0.49
N LEU A 31 -6.29 3.59 0.77
CA LEU A 31 -7.24 2.92 1.66
C LEU A 31 -8.10 3.99 2.33
N MET A 32 -9.29 4.22 1.79
CA MET A 32 -10.25 5.20 2.28
C MET A 32 -11.47 4.54 2.95
N SER A 33 -12.20 5.32 3.74
CA SER A 33 -13.45 4.86 4.37
C SER A 33 -14.47 6.00 4.46
N HIS A 34 -15.31 6.12 3.44
CA HIS A 34 -16.47 7.02 3.44
C HIS A 34 -17.61 6.46 4.29
N MET A 35 -18.56 7.30 4.69
CA MET A 35 -19.70 6.85 5.52
C MET A 35 -20.48 5.67 4.93
N PRO A 36 -20.74 5.56 3.61
CA PRO A 36 -21.36 4.36 3.05
C PRO A 36 -20.57 3.07 3.30
N GLN A 37 -19.22 3.13 3.27
CA GLN A 37 -18.36 1.99 3.59
C GLN A 37 -18.43 1.64 5.09
N VAL A 38 -18.38 2.68 5.97
CA VAL A 38 -18.57 2.51 7.42
C VAL A 38 -19.91 1.84 7.74
N ASN A 39 -20.97 2.29 7.07
CA ASN A 39 -22.32 1.73 7.28
C ASN A 39 -22.42 0.30 6.76
N ALA A 40 -21.80 -0.03 5.62
CA ALA A 40 -21.77 -1.38 5.07
C ALA A 40 -20.99 -2.36 5.99
N ALA A 41 -19.92 -1.90 6.62
CA ALA A 41 -19.12 -2.71 7.53
C ALA A 41 -19.77 -2.91 8.92
N LYS A 42 -20.76 -2.07 9.29
CA LYS A 42 -21.36 -2.08 10.62
C LYS A 42 -22.20 -3.34 10.86
N GLN A 43 -21.93 -4.02 11.97
CA GLN A 43 -22.64 -5.22 12.40
C GLN A 43 -23.77 -4.90 13.39
N ALA A 44 -24.68 -5.88 13.60
CA ALA A 44 -25.82 -5.75 14.50
C ALA A 44 -25.42 -5.49 15.96
N ASP A 45 -24.27 -6.00 16.39
CA ASP A 45 -23.70 -5.77 17.73
C ASP A 45 -22.98 -4.44 17.89
N GLY A 46 -22.90 -3.63 16.80
CA GLY A 46 -22.25 -2.34 16.76
C GLY A 46 -20.75 -2.41 16.48
N SER A 47 -20.16 -3.57 16.24
CA SER A 47 -18.82 -3.77 15.69
C SER A 47 -18.77 -3.45 14.19
N TYR A 48 -17.58 -3.56 13.59
CA TYR A 48 -17.36 -3.30 12.17
C TYR A 48 -16.55 -4.45 11.56
N ASP A 49 -17.03 -5.00 10.46
CA ASP A 49 -16.38 -6.08 9.72
C ASP A 49 -15.99 -5.62 8.31
N TYR A 50 -14.71 -5.53 8.05
CA TYR A 50 -14.12 -5.21 6.74
C TYR A 50 -13.50 -6.43 6.05
N ALA A 51 -13.58 -7.64 6.64
CA ALA A 51 -13.03 -8.85 6.02
C ALA A 51 -13.56 -9.09 4.61
N PRO A 52 -14.87 -8.90 4.32
CA PRO A 52 -15.39 -9.10 2.97
C PRO A 52 -14.76 -8.19 1.92
N CYS A 53 -14.31 -6.99 2.33
CA CYS A 53 -13.65 -6.05 1.42
C CYS A 53 -12.41 -6.65 0.74
N PHE A 54 -11.62 -7.43 1.47
CA PHE A 54 -10.37 -8.02 1.02
C PHE A 54 -10.49 -9.46 0.51
N ARG A 55 -11.71 -10.02 0.52
CA ARG A 55 -11.99 -11.44 0.26
C ARG A 55 -11.30 -11.99 -1.00
N TYR A 56 -11.27 -11.24 -2.08
CA TYR A 56 -10.77 -11.71 -3.37
C TYR A 56 -9.31 -11.37 -3.65
N VAL A 57 -8.67 -10.60 -2.76
CA VAL A 57 -7.25 -10.21 -2.92
C VAL A 57 -6.38 -10.67 -1.75
N LYS A 58 -6.98 -11.22 -0.68
CA LYS A 58 -6.27 -11.68 0.51
C LYS A 58 -5.18 -12.71 0.18
N ASP A 59 -5.51 -13.74 -0.58
CA ASP A 59 -4.55 -14.79 -0.93
C ASP A 59 -3.38 -14.24 -1.77
N TYR A 60 -3.66 -13.28 -2.66
CA TYR A 60 -2.61 -12.59 -3.41
C TYR A 60 -1.70 -11.76 -2.49
N LEU A 61 -2.28 -10.95 -1.61
CA LEU A 61 -1.52 -10.15 -0.64
C LEU A 61 -0.62 -11.03 0.24
N GLN A 62 -1.11 -12.20 0.67
CA GLN A 62 -0.36 -13.15 1.50
C GLN A 62 0.80 -13.84 0.77
N THR A 63 0.91 -13.71 -0.55
CA THR A 63 2.10 -14.18 -1.30
C THR A 63 3.29 -13.23 -1.15
N ALA A 64 3.10 -12.00 -0.70
CA ALA A 64 4.16 -11.03 -0.51
C ALA A 64 5.02 -11.33 0.73
N ASN A 65 6.29 -10.96 0.66
CA ASN A 65 7.15 -10.87 1.84
C ASN A 65 6.93 -9.55 2.59
N LEU A 66 6.35 -8.56 1.90
CA LEU A 66 6.01 -7.25 2.42
C LEU A 66 4.88 -6.64 1.59
N ALA A 67 3.77 -6.26 2.22
CA ALA A 67 2.70 -5.52 1.56
C ALA A 67 2.48 -4.16 2.24
N ILE A 68 2.36 -3.10 1.44
CA ILE A 68 2.32 -1.70 1.89
C ILE A 68 1.08 -1.02 1.30
N VAL A 69 0.39 -0.22 2.12
CA VAL A 69 -0.81 0.53 1.73
C VAL A 69 -0.80 1.95 2.31
N ASN A 70 -1.37 2.91 1.57
CA ASN A 70 -1.61 4.25 2.11
C ASN A 70 -2.92 4.28 2.90
N LEU A 71 -2.84 4.54 4.20
CA LEU A 71 -4.01 4.75 5.08
C LEU A 71 -4.45 6.23 4.96
N GLU A 72 -5.36 6.51 4.04
CA GLU A 72 -5.79 7.88 3.74
C GLU A 72 -6.99 8.35 4.56
N VAL A 73 -7.09 7.87 5.77
CA VAL A 73 -8.10 8.30 6.75
C VAL A 73 -7.53 8.20 8.16
N PRO A 74 -7.77 9.16 9.04
CA PRO A 74 -7.37 9.02 10.44
C PRO A 74 -8.28 8.02 11.18
N LEU A 75 -7.67 7.26 12.09
CA LEU A 75 -8.35 6.38 13.05
C LEU A 75 -8.64 7.18 14.33
N ALA A 76 -9.41 8.26 14.20
CA ALA A 76 -9.59 9.24 15.27
C ALA A 76 -10.67 8.86 16.30
N GLY A 77 -11.36 7.73 16.11
CA GLY A 77 -12.45 7.27 16.97
C GLY A 77 -13.80 7.90 16.64
N LYS A 78 -14.80 7.59 17.47
CA LYS A 78 -16.17 8.14 17.31
C LYS A 78 -16.23 9.63 17.66
N PRO A 79 -17.10 10.43 16.98
CA PRO A 79 -18.00 9.98 15.92
C PRO A 79 -17.22 9.75 14.62
N TYR A 80 -17.56 8.63 13.92
CA TYR A 80 -17.02 8.39 12.60
C TYR A 80 -17.62 9.33 11.57
N SER A 81 -16.84 9.64 10.53
CA SER A 81 -17.25 10.57 9.46
C SER A 81 -16.54 10.24 8.15
N GLY A 82 -17.17 10.60 7.06
CA GLY A 82 -16.60 10.62 5.72
C GLY A 82 -16.09 12.01 5.32
N TYR A 83 -16.00 12.20 3.98
CA TYR A 83 -15.63 13.51 3.41
C TYR A 83 -16.47 14.66 3.99
N PRO A 84 -15.92 15.88 4.23
CA PRO A 84 -14.53 16.26 3.89
C PRO A 84 -13.50 15.95 4.99
N GLN A 85 -13.91 15.61 6.21
CA GLN A 85 -13.03 15.32 7.34
C GLN A 85 -13.30 13.93 7.88
N PHE A 86 -12.43 12.98 7.51
CA PHE A 86 -12.60 11.57 7.83
C PHE A 86 -12.34 11.23 9.30
N SER A 87 -13.01 10.20 9.76
CA SER A 87 -12.65 9.42 10.95
C SER A 87 -13.18 8.00 10.75
N ALA A 88 -12.28 7.03 10.55
CA ALA A 88 -12.65 5.64 10.29
C ALA A 88 -12.64 4.77 11.56
N PRO A 89 -13.40 3.65 11.57
CA PRO A 89 -13.25 2.62 12.59
C PRO A 89 -11.85 1.98 12.58
N ASP A 90 -11.30 1.67 13.74
CA ASP A 90 -10.01 0.99 13.91
C ASP A 90 -10.00 -0.38 13.19
N ALA A 91 -11.16 -1.01 13.08
CA ALA A 91 -11.37 -2.24 12.35
C ALA A 91 -10.87 -2.18 10.89
N LEU A 92 -10.93 -1.01 10.23
CA LEU A 92 -10.41 -0.85 8.87
C LEU A 92 -8.93 -1.28 8.78
N ALA A 93 -8.10 -0.73 9.65
CA ALA A 93 -6.67 -1.05 9.69
C ALA A 93 -6.42 -2.49 10.18
N ALA A 94 -7.20 -2.95 11.15
CA ALA A 94 -7.08 -4.31 11.69
C ALA A 94 -7.35 -5.37 10.60
N TYR A 95 -8.42 -5.21 9.82
CA TYR A 95 -8.74 -6.13 8.73
C TYR A 95 -7.82 -6.00 7.52
N ALA A 96 -7.31 -4.80 7.23
CA ALA A 96 -6.27 -4.62 6.22
C ALA A 96 -4.99 -5.39 6.61
N LYS A 97 -4.55 -5.32 7.88
CA LYS A 97 -3.46 -6.15 8.40
C LYS A 97 -3.76 -7.65 8.28
N GLU A 98 -4.95 -8.08 8.66
CA GLU A 98 -5.37 -9.50 8.55
C GLU A 98 -5.39 -9.97 7.09
N ALA A 99 -5.70 -9.09 6.15
CA ALA A 99 -5.67 -9.38 4.73
C ALA A 99 -4.25 -9.59 4.20
N GLY A 100 -3.23 -9.05 4.87
CA GLY A 100 -1.82 -9.25 4.51
C GLY A 100 -1.00 -7.97 4.41
N PHE A 101 -1.57 -6.78 4.68
CA PHE A 101 -0.79 -5.55 4.71
C PHE A 101 0.08 -5.47 5.98
N ASP A 102 1.38 -5.32 5.77
CA ASP A 102 2.39 -5.27 6.84
C ASP A 102 2.68 -3.85 7.31
N ILE A 103 2.65 -2.87 6.40
CA ILE A 103 3.03 -1.48 6.67
C ILE A 103 1.95 -0.54 6.13
N MET A 104 1.68 0.54 6.89
CA MET A 104 0.79 1.61 6.46
C MET A 104 1.53 2.95 6.37
N THR A 105 1.44 3.63 5.21
CA THR A 105 1.86 5.03 5.12
C THR A 105 0.76 5.94 5.62
N THR A 106 1.14 7.03 6.27
CA THR A 106 0.23 7.96 6.92
C THR A 106 0.44 9.42 6.48
N ALA A 107 1.47 9.71 5.67
CA ALA A 107 1.66 11.02 5.07
C ALA A 107 0.74 11.19 3.87
N ASN A 108 -0.42 11.81 4.08
CA ASN A 108 -1.41 12.13 3.06
C ASN A 108 -2.20 13.39 3.46
N ASN A 109 -3.02 13.92 2.55
CA ASN A 109 -3.76 15.16 2.77
C ASN A 109 -4.84 15.04 3.85
N HIS A 110 -5.28 13.83 4.20
CA HIS A 110 -6.31 13.57 5.24
C HIS A 110 -5.73 13.23 6.61
N CYS A 111 -4.42 13.10 6.78
CA CYS A 111 -3.81 12.68 8.05
C CYS A 111 -4.12 13.65 9.22
N MET A 112 -4.42 14.92 8.91
CA MET A 112 -4.75 15.96 9.89
C MET A 112 -6.26 16.26 10.01
N ASP A 113 -7.16 15.55 9.37
CA ASP A 113 -8.61 15.83 9.36
C ASP A 113 -9.24 15.94 10.75
N ARG A 114 -8.65 15.33 11.75
CA ARG A 114 -9.06 15.38 13.16
C ARG A 114 -8.04 16.08 14.06
N GLY A 115 -7.17 16.89 13.44
CA GLY A 115 -6.14 17.67 14.11
C GLY A 115 -5.18 16.80 14.92
N LYS A 116 -4.43 17.42 15.82
CA LYS A 116 -3.43 16.75 16.69
C LYS A 116 -3.97 15.50 17.38
N LYS A 117 -5.15 15.58 18.00
CA LYS A 117 -5.74 14.44 18.73
C LYS A 117 -6.05 13.26 17.82
N GLY A 118 -6.50 13.54 16.60
CA GLY A 118 -6.78 12.53 15.60
C GLY A 118 -5.52 11.83 15.12
N LEU A 119 -4.49 12.60 14.77
CA LEU A 119 -3.18 12.08 14.37
C LEU A 119 -2.59 11.19 15.47
N GLU A 120 -2.45 11.70 16.70
CA GLU A 120 -1.88 10.95 17.81
C GLU A 120 -2.68 9.69 18.15
N ARG A 121 -4.02 9.72 18.00
CA ARG A 121 -4.85 8.53 18.18
C ARG A 121 -4.60 7.51 17.06
N THR A 122 -4.48 7.95 15.84
CA THR A 122 -4.15 7.07 14.70
C THR A 122 -2.85 6.33 14.95
N LEU A 123 -1.78 7.06 15.33
CA LEU A 123 -0.49 6.45 15.65
C LEU A 123 -0.61 5.41 16.78
N ARG A 124 -1.25 5.78 17.91
CA ARG A 124 -1.48 4.82 19.03
C ARG A 124 -2.29 3.61 18.61
N THR A 125 -3.24 3.75 17.70
CA THR A 125 -4.05 2.63 17.19
C THR A 125 -3.18 1.70 16.35
N LEU A 126 -2.38 2.24 15.42
CA LEU A 126 -1.46 1.45 14.61
C LEU A 126 -0.42 0.73 15.48
N ASP A 127 0.17 1.43 16.47
CA ASP A 127 1.06 0.83 17.47
C ASP A 127 0.38 -0.34 18.21
N SER A 128 -0.84 -0.13 18.68
CA SER A 128 -1.60 -1.16 19.43
C SER A 128 -1.97 -2.37 18.59
N LEU A 129 -2.16 -2.17 17.29
CA LEU A 129 -2.38 -3.22 16.31
C LEU A 129 -1.07 -3.90 15.89
N GLY A 130 0.09 -3.36 16.30
CA GLY A 130 1.41 -3.82 15.86
C GLY A 130 1.56 -3.67 14.34
N ILE A 131 1.13 -2.54 13.78
CA ILE A 131 1.27 -2.18 12.38
C ILE A 131 2.38 -1.14 12.28
N PRO A 132 3.56 -1.49 11.72
CA PRO A 132 4.58 -0.50 11.36
C PRO A 132 3.98 0.57 10.44
N HIS A 133 4.31 1.82 10.73
CA HIS A 133 3.79 2.94 9.95
C HIS A 133 4.85 4.04 9.79
N LEU A 134 4.69 4.87 8.80
CA LEU A 134 5.62 5.97 8.52
C LEU A 134 4.92 7.15 7.86
N GLY A 135 5.47 8.35 8.08
CA GLY A 135 5.00 9.59 7.43
C GLY A 135 4.39 10.61 8.36
N THR A 136 3.85 10.17 9.51
CA THR A 136 3.42 11.03 10.61
C THR A 136 4.00 10.54 11.92
N TYR A 137 4.38 11.44 12.80
CA TYR A 137 5.08 11.11 14.04
C TYR A 137 4.58 11.99 15.20
N ARG A 138 4.71 11.48 16.41
CA ARG A 138 4.33 12.20 17.65
C ARG A 138 5.23 13.41 17.92
N ASP A 139 6.51 13.27 17.57
CA ASP A 139 7.55 14.26 17.83
C ASP A 139 8.80 14.00 16.98
N ARG A 140 9.78 14.90 17.11
CA ARG A 140 11.06 14.81 16.40
C ARG A 140 11.88 13.59 16.80
N ASP A 141 11.84 13.16 18.05
CA ASP A 141 12.62 12.01 18.52
C ASP A 141 12.11 10.72 17.87
N GLN A 142 10.78 10.54 17.77
CA GLN A 142 10.20 9.42 17.04
C GLN A 142 10.57 9.49 15.55
N HIS A 143 10.41 10.66 14.94
CA HIS A 143 10.76 10.84 13.52
C HIS A 143 12.22 10.46 13.26
N ASP A 144 13.18 11.03 13.99
CA ASP A 144 14.60 10.82 13.74
C ASP A 144 15.06 9.38 14.02
N THR A 145 14.32 8.67 14.88
CA THR A 145 14.58 7.25 15.20
C THR A 145 14.00 6.31 14.14
N GLU A 146 12.76 6.55 13.70
CA GLU A 146 11.98 5.62 12.87
C GLU A 146 12.03 5.97 11.37
N HIS A 147 12.45 7.19 10.99
CA HIS A 147 12.56 7.62 9.59
C HIS A 147 14.03 7.70 9.12
N PRO A 148 14.38 7.22 7.93
CA PRO A 148 13.61 6.30 7.07
C PRO A 148 13.32 4.95 7.74
N LEU A 149 12.15 4.37 7.44
CA LEU A 149 11.81 3.05 7.95
C LEU A 149 12.66 1.98 7.27
N MET A 150 13.58 1.39 8.05
CA MET A 150 14.43 0.31 7.56
C MET A 150 13.76 -1.04 7.75
N VAL A 151 13.64 -1.82 6.68
CA VAL A 151 13.04 -3.16 6.68
C VAL A 151 14.01 -4.16 6.08
N GLU A 152 14.31 -5.22 6.79
CA GLU A 152 15.09 -6.33 6.23
C GLU A 152 14.20 -7.55 5.99
N ARG A 153 14.22 -8.10 4.79
CA ARG A 153 13.53 -9.32 4.39
C ARG A 153 14.46 -10.18 3.53
N ASN A 154 14.62 -11.44 3.91
CA ASN A 154 15.42 -12.40 3.16
C ASN A 154 16.84 -11.88 2.80
N GLY A 155 17.47 -11.10 3.69
CA GLY A 155 18.82 -10.54 3.48
C GLY A 155 18.89 -9.37 2.51
N ILE A 156 17.75 -8.77 2.13
CA ILE A 156 17.65 -7.51 1.38
C ILE A 156 17.18 -6.43 2.33
N ARG A 157 17.95 -5.34 2.44
CA ARG A 157 17.62 -4.17 3.26
C ARG A 157 16.96 -3.09 2.43
N LEU A 158 15.73 -2.76 2.79
CA LEU A 158 14.92 -1.73 2.17
C LEU A 158 14.88 -0.50 3.07
N ALA A 159 14.96 0.68 2.48
CA ALA A 159 14.58 1.92 3.13
C ALA A 159 13.28 2.43 2.53
N LEU A 160 12.27 2.67 3.37
CA LEU A 160 11.00 3.23 2.97
C LEU A 160 10.90 4.66 3.46
N LEU A 161 10.60 5.57 2.53
CA LEU A 161 10.32 6.97 2.78
C LEU A 161 8.91 7.31 2.34
N THR A 162 8.29 8.30 2.99
CA THR A 162 6.97 8.76 2.53
C THR A 162 6.78 10.25 2.79
N TYR A 163 6.10 10.93 1.85
CA TYR A 163 5.85 12.36 1.88
C TYR A 163 4.49 12.71 1.30
N THR A 164 3.93 13.85 1.70
CA THR A 164 2.69 14.39 1.14
C THR A 164 2.84 15.85 0.71
N TYR A 165 2.08 16.27 -0.29
CA TYR A 165 2.05 17.66 -0.74
C TYR A 165 1.43 18.62 0.27
N GLY A 166 0.63 18.11 1.21
CA GLY A 166 -0.07 18.96 2.18
C GLY A 166 -1.07 18.17 3.02
N THR A 167 -1.85 18.91 3.81
CA THR A 167 -2.79 18.40 4.82
C THR A 167 -4.16 19.10 4.74
N ASN A 168 -4.65 19.38 3.54
CA ASN A 168 -5.94 20.05 3.29
C ASN A 168 -6.12 21.35 4.09
N GLY A 169 -5.03 22.11 4.28
CA GLY A 169 -5.03 23.37 5.02
C GLY A 169 -5.12 23.25 6.55
N ILE A 170 -5.06 22.04 7.10
CA ILE A 170 -5.02 21.80 8.54
C ILE A 170 -3.55 21.52 8.94
N PRO A 171 -2.81 22.49 9.46
CA PRO A 171 -1.38 22.30 9.72
C PRO A 171 -1.14 21.27 10.83
N ALA A 172 -0.01 20.57 10.74
CA ALA A 172 0.51 19.82 11.87
C ALA A 172 0.83 20.78 13.02
N VAL A 173 0.49 20.39 14.24
CA VAL A 173 0.72 21.17 15.45
C VAL A 173 1.82 20.50 16.26
N GLU A 174 2.86 21.25 16.56
CA GLU A 174 3.97 20.77 17.38
C GLU A 174 3.50 20.07 18.68
N PRO A 175 4.19 19.00 19.12
CA PRO A 175 5.43 18.45 18.54
C PRO A 175 5.22 17.50 17.35
N ASN A 176 3.97 17.30 16.87
CA ASN A 176 3.66 16.35 15.81
C ASN A 176 4.32 16.76 14.48
N ILE A 177 4.75 15.74 13.73
CA ILE A 177 5.38 15.90 12.43
C ILE A 177 4.56 15.17 11.37
N VAL A 178 4.40 15.81 10.22
CA VAL A 178 3.94 15.23 8.96
C VAL A 178 5.05 15.43 7.95
N ASN A 179 5.49 14.38 7.29
CA ASN A 179 6.49 14.48 6.24
C ASN A 179 5.89 15.16 5.01
N LEU A 180 6.22 16.42 4.82
CA LEU A 180 5.86 17.17 3.63
C LEU A 180 6.91 16.98 2.54
N ILE A 181 6.51 17.20 1.29
CA ILE A 181 7.44 17.26 0.16
C ILE A 181 8.33 18.50 0.35
N ASP A 182 9.53 18.28 0.85
CA ASP A 182 10.58 19.27 1.06
C ASP A 182 11.91 18.71 0.63
N THR A 183 12.55 19.31 -0.37
CA THR A 183 13.78 18.78 -0.98
C THR A 183 14.96 18.74 -0.02
N LEU A 184 15.01 19.60 1.02
CA LEU A 184 16.09 19.58 2.00
C LEU A 184 15.95 18.38 2.95
N GLU A 185 14.74 18.16 3.48
CA GLU A 185 14.46 17.00 4.32
C GLU A 185 14.57 15.69 3.51
N MET A 186 14.01 15.64 2.30
CA MET A 186 14.10 14.48 1.41
C MET A 186 15.56 14.11 1.08
N ALA A 187 16.43 15.09 0.79
CA ALA A 187 17.86 14.86 0.53
C ALA A 187 18.57 14.27 1.77
N ARG A 188 18.25 14.80 2.97
CA ARG A 188 18.76 14.27 4.24
C ARG A 188 18.34 12.81 4.43
N ASP A 189 17.08 12.51 4.23
CA ASP A 189 16.51 11.20 4.47
C ASP A 189 17.05 10.14 3.49
N LEU A 190 17.21 10.50 2.20
CA LEU A 190 17.84 9.64 1.19
C LEU A 190 19.29 9.31 1.56
N ARG A 191 20.05 10.31 2.03
CA ARG A 191 21.42 10.10 2.49
C ARG A 191 21.45 9.17 3.72
N VAL A 192 20.58 9.41 4.71
CA VAL A 192 20.47 8.57 5.92
C VAL A 192 20.07 7.13 5.56
N ALA A 193 19.18 6.94 4.60
CA ALA A 193 18.82 5.61 4.10
C ALA A 193 20.04 4.83 3.60
N ARG A 194 20.91 5.49 2.81
CA ARG A 194 22.15 4.88 2.29
C ARG A 194 23.18 4.66 3.40
N GLU A 195 23.33 5.61 4.32
CA GLU A 195 24.22 5.48 5.48
C GLU A 195 23.80 4.30 6.39
N LYS A 196 22.49 4.07 6.56
CA LYS A 196 21.94 2.88 7.25
C LYS A 196 22.11 1.59 6.45
N GLY A 197 22.67 1.66 5.23
CA GLY A 197 23.04 0.52 4.39
C GLY A 197 21.88 -0.10 3.65
N ALA A 198 20.91 0.71 3.17
CA ALA A 198 19.84 0.22 2.31
C ALA A 198 20.39 -0.33 0.99
N ASP A 199 19.98 -1.53 0.63
CA ASP A 199 20.22 -2.13 -0.70
C ASP A 199 19.30 -1.46 -1.75
N PHE A 200 18.08 -1.08 -1.35
CA PHE A 200 17.08 -0.45 -2.22
C PHE A 200 16.27 0.60 -1.44
N VAL A 201 16.09 1.79 -2.03
CA VAL A 201 15.37 2.93 -1.42
C VAL A 201 14.10 3.21 -2.20
N ILE A 202 12.96 3.18 -1.51
CA ILE A 202 11.63 3.37 -2.09
C ILE A 202 10.98 4.59 -1.44
N THR A 203 10.53 5.54 -2.25
CA THR A 203 9.74 6.67 -1.80
C THR A 203 8.27 6.46 -2.16
N LEU A 204 7.40 6.40 -1.13
CA LEU A 204 5.95 6.42 -1.31
C LEU A 204 5.49 7.88 -1.17
N ILE A 205 4.79 8.42 -2.16
CA ILE A 205 4.51 9.86 -2.23
C ILE A 205 3.05 10.16 -2.57
N HIS A 206 2.46 11.08 -1.80
CA HIS A 206 1.08 11.51 -1.95
C HIS A 206 1.03 12.91 -2.57
N TRP A 207 0.70 12.99 -3.87
CA TRP A 207 0.94 14.18 -4.70
C TRP A 207 0.01 14.31 -5.90
N GLY A 208 0.16 15.43 -6.63
CA GLY A 208 -0.54 15.63 -7.90
C GLY A 208 -1.89 16.31 -7.73
N ILE A 209 -2.77 16.09 -8.70
CA ILE A 209 -4.09 16.72 -8.76
C ILE A 209 -5.15 15.61 -8.74
N GLU A 210 -6.14 15.72 -7.85
CA GLU A 210 -7.26 14.78 -7.78
C GLU A 210 -7.93 14.60 -9.15
N TYR A 211 -8.17 13.33 -9.50
CA TYR A 211 -8.86 12.89 -10.74
C TYR A 211 -8.11 13.14 -12.04
N ALA A 212 -6.89 13.69 -11.99
CA ALA A 212 -6.07 13.87 -13.17
C ALA A 212 -5.50 12.52 -13.64
N VAL A 213 -5.87 12.10 -14.86
CA VAL A 213 -5.44 10.81 -15.45
C VAL A 213 -3.99 10.81 -15.95
N LYS A 214 -3.32 11.96 -15.98
CA LYS A 214 -1.92 12.12 -16.35
C LYS A 214 -1.19 12.83 -15.24
N ALA A 215 0.07 12.43 -15.01
CA ALA A 215 0.96 13.14 -14.11
C ALA A 215 1.16 14.59 -14.58
N ASN A 216 1.26 15.51 -13.61
CA ASN A 216 1.58 16.89 -13.88
C ASN A 216 3.10 17.13 -13.83
N LYS A 217 3.55 18.32 -14.27
CA LYS A 217 4.97 18.68 -14.31
C LYS A 217 5.64 18.66 -12.93
N GLU A 218 4.92 18.97 -11.87
CA GLU A 218 5.42 18.96 -10.50
C GLU A 218 5.70 17.52 -10.06
N GLN A 219 4.82 16.57 -10.35
CA GLN A 219 5.05 15.15 -10.12
C GLN A 219 6.29 14.66 -10.89
N GLU A 220 6.40 15.00 -12.19
CA GLU A 220 7.54 14.60 -13.03
C GLU A 220 8.87 15.18 -12.53
N GLN A 221 8.88 16.45 -12.11
CA GLN A 221 10.08 17.12 -11.58
C GLN A 221 10.50 16.54 -10.23
N THR A 222 9.54 16.30 -9.33
CA THR A 222 9.81 15.72 -8.01
C THR A 222 10.29 14.26 -8.13
N ALA A 223 9.69 13.48 -9.02
CA ALA A 223 10.15 12.12 -9.30
C ALA A 223 11.61 12.10 -9.78
N ARG A 224 11.89 12.89 -10.80
CA ARG A 224 13.25 13.03 -11.34
C ARG A 224 14.25 13.44 -10.25
N TRP A 225 13.89 14.44 -9.44
CA TRP A 225 14.73 14.89 -8.36
C TRP A 225 15.04 13.78 -7.35
N LEU A 226 14.02 13.00 -6.94
CA LEU A 226 14.19 11.86 -6.04
C LEU A 226 15.18 10.82 -6.61
N LEU A 227 15.02 10.46 -7.87
CA LEU A 227 15.87 9.49 -8.55
C LEU A 227 17.31 10.00 -8.66
N GLU A 228 17.50 11.26 -9.05
CA GLU A 228 18.83 11.91 -9.13
C GLU A 228 19.54 11.96 -7.76
N HIS A 229 18.78 11.94 -6.66
CA HIS A 229 19.33 11.99 -5.28
C HIS A 229 19.41 10.63 -4.59
N GLY A 230 19.20 9.53 -5.35
CA GLY A 230 19.49 8.18 -4.86
C GLY A 230 18.29 7.39 -4.40
N CYS A 231 17.07 7.80 -4.73
CA CYS A 231 15.88 6.93 -4.68
C CYS A 231 15.97 5.89 -5.81
N ASP A 232 15.51 4.66 -5.60
CA ASP A 232 15.50 3.62 -6.62
C ASP A 232 14.11 3.41 -7.24
N ALA A 233 13.05 3.72 -6.49
CA ALA A 233 11.68 3.66 -6.97
C ALA A 233 10.79 4.70 -6.29
N VAL A 234 9.87 5.29 -7.07
CA VAL A 234 8.87 6.25 -6.59
C VAL A 234 7.47 5.68 -6.83
N ILE A 235 6.69 5.55 -5.77
CA ILE A 235 5.33 4.97 -5.77
C ILE A 235 4.34 6.01 -5.30
N GLY A 236 3.50 6.50 -6.22
CA GLY A 236 2.59 7.62 -6.00
C GLY A 236 1.15 7.21 -5.68
N GLY A 237 0.46 8.12 -4.98
CA GLY A 237 -0.97 8.11 -4.67
C GLY A 237 -1.54 9.53 -4.67
N HIS A 238 -2.79 9.74 -4.28
CA HIS A 238 -3.57 10.96 -4.22
C HIS A 238 -4.49 11.25 -5.43
N PRO A 239 -4.10 11.11 -6.70
CA PRO A 239 -5.04 11.40 -7.80
C PRO A 239 -6.30 10.54 -7.78
N HIS A 240 -6.36 9.46 -7.01
CA HIS A 240 -7.47 8.50 -6.93
C HIS A 240 -7.79 7.80 -8.25
N VAL A 241 -6.97 8.01 -9.26
CA VAL A 241 -7.02 7.34 -10.56
C VAL A 241 -5.65 6.78 -10.89
N VAL A 242 -5.62 5.66 -11.62
CA VAL A 242 -4.36 5.10 -12.09
C VAL A 242 -3.75 6.06 -13.11
N GLN A 243 -2.52 6.49 -12.87
CA GLN A 243 -1.70 7.25 -13.81
C GLN A 243 -0.66 6.35 -14.46
N ASN A 244 0.02 6.86 -15.49
CA ASN A 244 1.05 6.14 -16.20
C ASN A 244 2.25 5.77 -15.30
N PHE A 245 3.02 4.82 -15.78
CA PHE A 245 4.36 4.51 -15.25
C PHE A 245 5.41 5.16 -16.14
N THR A 246 6.57 5.48 -15.56
CA THR A 246 7.79 5.71 -16.34
C THR A 246 8.91 4.85 -15.78
N LEU A 247 9.72 4.34 -16.68
CA LEU A 247 11.01 3.79 -16.36
C LEU A 247 12.02 4.72 -17.02
N ASP A 248 12.47 5.69 -16.26
CA ASP A 248 13.56 6.56 -16.69
C ASP A 248 14.86 5.95 -16.19
N ALA A 249 15.58 5.31 -17.11
CA ALA A 249 17.02 5.17 -16.90
C ALA A 249 17.60 6.59 -16.93
N ILE A 250 18.09 7.09 -15.81
CA ILE A 250 18.97 8.25 -15.83
C ILE A 250 20.21 7.81 -16.63
N PRO A 251 20.47 8.39 -17.81
CA PRO A 251 21.67 8.10 -18.56
C PRO A 251 22.87 8.35 -17.65
N ASP A 252 23.82 7.42 -17.58
CA ASP A 252 25.04 7.48 -16.78
C ASP A 252 24.96 6.99 -15.31
N ASN A 253 23.82 6.54 -14.83
CA ASN A 253 23.77 5.82 -13.57
C ASN A 253 23.93 4.33 -13.86
N ASN A 254 25.06 3.72 -13.51
CA ASN A 254 25.30 2.27 -13.58
C ASN A 254 24.39 1.50 -12.56
N ARG A 255 23.28 2.09 -12.18
CA ARG A 255 22.24 1.52 -11.32
C ARG A 255 21.12 0.95 -12.21
N TYR A 256 20.26 0.22 -11.60
CA TYR A 256 19.08 -0.43 -12.17
C TYR A 256 18.14 0.58 -12.84
N PRO A 257 17.25 0.13 -13.77
CA PRO A 257 16.18 0.99 -14.26
C PRO A 257 15.36 1.52 -13.09
N GLU A 258 15.20 2.85 -13.04
CA GLU A 258 14.46 3.55 -12.00
C GLU A 258 12.98 3.58 -12.36
N VAL A 259 12.12 3.22 -11.42
CA VAL A 259 10.67 3.09 -11.65
C VAL A 259 9.92 4.22 -10.98
N VAL A 260 9.07 4.89 -11.74
CA VAL A 260 8.10 5.86 -11.22
C VAL A 260 6.69 5.40 -11.56
N ILE A 261 5.88 5.19 -10.53
CA ILE A 261 4.44 4.94 -10.63
C ILE A 261 3.77 6.19 -10.08
N TYR A 262 3.19 7.02 -10.96
CA TYR A 262 2.69 8.32 -10.53
C TYR A 262 1.44 8.23 -9.66
N SER A 263 0.54 7.26 -9.89
CA SER A 263 -0.59 6.96 -9.01
C SER A 263 -1.11 5.55 -9.22
N MET A 264 -1.34 4.86 -8.12
CA MET A 264 -1.95 3.53 -8.11
C MET A 264 -3.49 3.57 -8.07
N GLY A 265 -4.10 4.74 -7.89
CA GLY A 265 -5.55 4.88 -7.68
C GLY A 265 -5.99 4.48 -6.26
N ASN A 266 -7.28 4.24 -6.09
CA ASN A 266 -7.87 3.86 -4.80
C ASN A 266 -7.75 2.35 -4.55
N LEU A 267 -7.25 1.94 -3.38
CA LEU A 267 -7.41 0.55 -2.96
C LEU A 267 -8.88 0.25 -2.69
N VAL A 268 -9.51 1.07 -1.88
CA VAL A 268 -10.97 1.03 -1.69
C VAL A 268 -11.49 2.41 -1.31
N SER A 269 -12.57 2.83 -1.97
CA SER A 269 -13.20 4.13 -1.78
C SER A 269 -14.68 4.08 -2.16
N ASN A 270 -15.46 5.07 -1.74
CA ASN A 270 -16.82 5.28 -2.27
C ASN A 270 -16.85 6.31 -3.42
N GLN A 271 -15.72 6.77 -3.90
CA GLN A 271 -15.67 7.66 -5.07
C GLN A 271 -16.18 6.92 -6.31
N ARG A 272 -16.98 7.61 -7.15
CA ARG A 272 -17.61 7.06 -8.34
C ARG A 272 -17.44 7.97 -9.55
N ASN A 273 -16.52 8.93 -9.46
CA ASN A 273 -16.06 9.65 -10.62
C ASN A 273 -15.40 8.66 -11.58
N GLU A 274 -15.43 8.99 -12.85
CA GLU A 274 -14.81 8.13 -13.86
C GLU A 274 -13.37 7.76 -13.48
N ASN A 275 -13.06 6.45 -13.51
CA ASN A 275 -11.77 5.85 -13.18
C ASN A 275 -11.32 5.91 -11.70
N CYS A 276 -12.18 6.38 -10.75
CA CYS A 276 -11.86 6.42 -9.32
C CYS A 276 -12.35 5.19 -8.54
N ASP A 277 -13.03 4.27 -9.19
CA ASP A 277 -13.68 3.11 -8.60
C ASP A 277 -12.80 1.86 -8.57
N GLY A 278 -11.49 2.05 -8.57
CA GLY A 278 -10.49 0.98 -8.49
C GLY A 278 -9.06 1.52 -8.58
N GLY A 279 -8.13 0.62 -8.82
CA GLY A 279 -6.71 0.93 -8.88
C GLY A 279 -5.89 -0.24 -9.40
N ILE A 280 -4.60 -0.19 -9.09
CA ILE A 280 -3.65 -1.28 -9.32
C ILE A 280 -2.89 -1.58 -8.04
N MET A 281 -2.65 -2.85 -7.76
CA MET A 281 -1.56 -3.27 -6.88
C MET A 281 -0.31 -3.44 -7.73
N VAL A 282 0.80 -2.95 -7.23
CA VAL A 282 2.10 -3.06 -7.92
C VAL A 282 2.95 -4.04 -7.16
N GLU A 283 3.53 -5.00 -7.86
CA GLU A 283 4.41 -6.01 -7.33
C GLU A 283 5.84 -5.72 -7.79
N LEU A 284 6.75 -5.61 -6.83
CA LEU A 284 8.19 -5.55 -7.04
C LEU A 284 8.83 -6.80 -6.47
N THR A 285 9.54 -7.55 -7.31
CA THR A 285 10.42 -8.61 -6.85
C THR A 285 11.87 -8.15 -6.96
N LEU A 286 12.60 -8.19 -5.85
CA LEU A 286 14.03 -7.93 -5.79
C LEU A 286 14.78 -9.23 -5.55
N GLN A 287 15.85 -9.47 -6.31
CA GLN A 287 16.69 -10.65 -6.16
C GLN A 287 18.16 -10.26 -6.18
N LYS A 288 18.93 -10.66 -5.16
CA LYS A 288 20.40 -10.52 -5.19
C LYS A 288 20.99 -11.56 -6.14
N THR A 289 21.87 -11.10 -7.03
CA THR A 289 22.54 -11.94 -8.02
C THR A 289 24.06 -11.76 -7.93
N LEU A 290 24.80 -12.81 -8.29
CA LEU A 290 26.25 -12.74 -8.41
C LEU A 290 26.61 -12.42 -9.85
N ASN A 291 27.09 -11.21 -10.09
CA ASN A 291 27.59 -10.82 -11.40
C ASN A 291 29.08 -11.12 -11.48
N MET A 292 29.49 -12.00 -12.45
CA MET A 292 30.89 -12.31 -12.69
C MET A 292 31.64 -11.06 -13.13
N GLY A 293 32.41 -10.46 -12.23
CA GLY A 293 33.24 -9.27 -12.48
C GLY A 293 32.87 -8.01 -11.71
N SER A 294 31.60 -7.83 -11.30
CA SER A 294 31.14 -6.64 -10.54
C SER A 294 30.69 -6.94 -9.10
N GLY A 295 30.67 -8.22 -8.68
CA GLY A 295 30.24 -8.60 -7.34
C GLY A 295 28.75 -8.89 -7.23
N VAL A 296 28.13 -8.57 -6.07
CA VAL A 296 26.68 -8.80 -5.83
C VAL A 296 25.90 -7.65 -6.47
N GLY A 297 25.02 -8.01 -7.41
CA GLY A 297 24.02 -7.12 -8.02
C GLY A 297 22.63 -7.32 -7.39
N LEU A 298 21.70 -6.45 -7.77
CA LEU A 298 20.29 -6.57 -7.41
C LEU A 298 19.45 -6.51 -8.69
N GLU A 299 18.74 -7.57 -9.00
CA GLU A 299 17.77 -7.61 -10.10
C GLU A 299 16.39 -7.23 -9.59
N GLN A 300 15.60 -6.58 -10.43
CA GLN A 300 14.22 -6.19 -10.13
C GLN A 300 13.28 -6.63 -11.25
N GLU A 301 12.11 -7.12 -10.84
CA GLU A 301 11.01 -7.50 -11.71
C GLU A 301 9.75 -6.79 -11.21
N TRP A 302 9.04 -6.16 -12.14
CA TRP A 302 7.83 -5.40 -11.83
C TRP A 302 6.62 -6.01 -12.50
N GLN A 303 5.53 -6.16 -11.74
CA GLN A 303 4.23 -6.59 -12.22
C GLN A 303 3.14 -5.71 -11.62
N TYR A 304 1.94 -5.72 -12.21
CA TYR A 304 0.78 -5.06 -11.64
C TYR A 304 -0.46 -5.94 -11.71
N LEU A 305 -1.36 -5.78 -10.74
CA LEU A 305 -2.67 -6.41 -10.69
C LEU A 305 -3.73 -5.30 -10.72
N PRO A 306 -4.48 -5.12 -11.82
CA PRO A 306 -5.60 -4.18 -11.84
C PRO A 306 -6.78 -4.77 -11.06
N TYR A 307 -7.45 -3.91 -10.28
CA TYR A 307 -8.64 -4.30 -9.52
C TYR A 307 -9.70 -3.20 -9.55
N TRP A 308 -10.93 -3.62 -9.41
CA TRP A 308 -12.10 -2.75 -9.33
C TRP A 308 -12.78 -2.90 -7.98
N VAL A 309 -13.42 -1.83 -7.48
CA VAL A 309 -14.18 -1.85 -6.24
C VAL A 309 -15.65 -2.14 -6.55
N HIS A 310 -16.00 -3.41 -6.45
CA HIS A 310 -17.39 -3.85 -6.56
C HIS A 310 -18.18 -3.39 -5.35
N ARG A 311 -19.12 -2.47 -5.54
CA ARG A 311 -20.10 -2.04 -4.54
C ARG A 311 -21.41 -2.74 -4.81
N GLY A 312 -21.64 -3.82 -4.11
CA GLY A 312 -22.82 -4.66 -4.37
C GLY A 312 -23.03 -5.74 -3.32
N THR A 313 -23.98 -6.60 -3.63
CA THR A 313 -24.32 -7.75 -2.77
C THR A 313 -23.66 -9.00 -3.34
N VAL A 314 -22.86 -9.66 -2.52
CA VAL A 314 -22.27 -10.98 -2.79
C VAL A 314 -22.67 -11.90 -1.63
N ASP A 315 -23.21 -13.09 -1.92
CA ASP A 315 -23.68 -14.05 -0.93
C ASP A 315 -24.63 -13.42 0.12
N SER A 316 -25.55 -12.56 -0.36
CA SER A 316 -26.53 -11.82 0.46
C SER A 316 -25.94 -10.72 1.36
N LEU A 317 -24.64 -10.41 1.26
CA LEU A 317 -23.98 -9.36 2.01
C LEU A 317 -23.66 -8.17 1.10
N TYR A 318 -24.26 -7.00 1.38
CA TYR A 318 -23.91 -5.76 0.70
C TYR A 318 -22.63 -5.18 1.30
N GLN A 319 -21.61 -5.01 0.46
CA GLN A 319 -20.30 -4.53 0.90
C GLN A 319 -19.53 -3.89 -0.28
N TYR A 320 -18.32 -3.43 -0.01
CA TYR A 320 -17.31 -2.98 -0.96
C TYR A 320 -16.26 -4.08 -1.09
N TYR A 321 -16.17 -4.70 -2.28
CA TYR A 321 -15.25 -5.81 -2.53
C TYR A 321 -14.16 -5.34 -3.51
N ILE A 322 -12.91 -5.57 -3.16
CA ILE A 322 -11.78 -5.38 -4.07
C ILE A 322 -11.70 -6.62 -4.95
N VAL A 323 -12.00 -6.49 -6.25
CA VAL A 323 -12.04 -7.62 -7.17
C VAL A 323 -10.98 -7.45 -8.26
N PRO A 324 -10.15 -8.47 -8.58
CA PRO A 324 -9.22 -8.42 -9.71
C PRO A 324 -10.00 -8.15 -10.99
N SER A 325 -9.75 -7.01 -11.68
CA SER A 325 -10.64 -6.54 -12.75
C SER A 325 -10.62 -7.43 -13.96
N THR A 326 -9.46 -7.93 -14.36
CA THR A 326 -9.29 -8.84 -15.50
C THR A 326 -10.04 -10.16 -15.32
N ASP A 327 -9.91 -10.76 -14.12
CA ASP A 327 -10.61 -12.01 -13.81
C ASP A 327 -12.12 -11.76 -13.70
N ALA A 328 -12.51 -10.64 -13.09
CA ALA A 328 -13.92 -10.28 -12.94
C ALA A 328 -14.60 -9.91 -14.26
N VAL A 329 -13.89 -9.33 -15.23
CA VAL A 329 -14.40 -9.12 -16.61
C VAL A 329 -14.58 -10.45 -17.32
N THR A 330 -13.66 -11.39 -17.12
CA THR A 330 -13.68 -12.70 -17.77
C THR A 330 -14.74 -13.63 -17.17
N TYR A 331 -14.94 -13.56 -15.87
CA TYR A 331 -15.83 -14.46 -15.10
C TYR A 331 -16.70 -13.67 -14.10
N PRO A 332 -17.54 -12.74 -14.58
CA PRO A 332 -18.32 -11.84 -13.71
C PRO A 332 -19.28 -12.57 -12.77
N GLU A 333 -19.77 -13.75 -13.18
CA GLU A 333 -20.65 -14.59 -12.35
C GLU A 333 -19.98 -15.07 -11.04
N SER A 334 -18.63 -15.23 -11.05
CA SER A 334 -17.86 -15.62 -9.87
C SER A 334 -17.84 -14.53 -8.79
N TYR A 335 -18.10 -13.30 -9.20
CA TYR A 335 -18.15 -12.12 -8.34
C TYR A 335 -19.55 -11.57 -8.18
N GLN A 336 -20.55 -12.24 -8.76
CA GLN A 336 -21.96 -11.83 -8.80
C GLN A 336 -22.12 -10.41 -9.36
N ILE A 337 -21.38 -10.11 -10.44
CA ILE A 337 -21.38 -8.83 -11.15
C ILE A 337 -22.18 -8.98 -12.44
N GLU A 338 -23.23 -8.18 -12.59
CA GLU A 338 -24.10 -8.21 -13.76
C GLU A 338 -24.64 -6.81 -14.13
N GLY A 339 -25.34 -6.71 -15.26
CA GLY A 339 -26.03 -5.50 -15.69
C GLY A 339 -25.13 -4.29 -15.83
N ASP A 340 -25.50 -3.17 -15.23
CA ASP A 340 -24.75 -1.91 -15.31
C ASP A 340 -23.44 -1.94 -14.52
N LEU A 341 -23.35 -2.79 -13.48
CA LEU A 341 -22.10 -3.00 -12.75
C LEU A 341 -21.04 -3.68 -13.62
N LEU A 342 -21.44 -4.65 -14.46
CA LEU A 342 -20.52 -5.29 -15.41
C LEU A 342 -20.01 -4.29 -16.47
N LYS A 343 -20.86 -3.41 -16.97
CA LYS A 343 -20.45 -2.36 -17.90
C LYS A 343 -19.45 -1.39 -17.26
N ALA A 344 -19.69 -1.00 -16.00
CA ALA A 344 -18.78 -0.12 -15.25
C ALA A 344 -17.42 -0.78 -15.03
N LEU A 345 -17.40 -2.06 -14.62
CA LEU A 345 -16.17 -2.84 -14.50
C LEU A 345 -15.41 -2.94 -15.82
N GLN A 346 -16.09 -3.27 -16.93
CA GLN A 346 -15.48 -3.36 -18.27
C GLN A 346 -14.87 -2.03 -18.71
N LEU A 347 -15.59 -0.92 -18.48
CA LEU A 347 -15.08 0.43 -18.79
C LEU A 347 -13.84 0.78 -17.95
N PHE A 348 -13.87 0.49 -16.65
CA PHE A 348 -12.73 0.71 -15.77
C PHE A 348 -11.51 -0.10 -16.21
N ASP A 349 -11.68 -1.40 -16.46
CA ASP A 349 -10.60 -2.30 -16.89
C ASP A 349 -9.99 -1.82 -18.23
N GLN A 350 -10.83 -1.51 -19.23
CA GLN A 350 -10.40 -0.99 -20.52
C GLN A 350 -9.62 0.33 -20.38
N ASN A 351 -10.14 1.29 -19.62
CA ASN A 351 -9.50 2.59 -19.43
C ASN A 351 -8.16 2.45 -18.68
N THR A 352 -8.09 1.57 -17.70
CA THR A 352 -6.87 1.30 -16.92
C THR A 352 -5.81 0.66 -17.81
N ARG A 353 -6.14 -0.38 -18.56
CA ARG A 353 -5.21 -1.02 -19.51
C ARG A 353 -4.68 -0.04 -20.54
N LYS A 354 -5.55 0.74 -21.17
CA LYS A 354 -5.13 1.75 -22.16
C LYS A 354 -4.11 2.74 -21.60
N ARG A 355 -4.25 3.15 -20.34
CA ARG A 355 -3.27 4.04 -19.67
C ARG A 355 -1.94 3.35 -19.39
N LEU A 356 -1.96 2.04 -19.14
CA LEU A 356 -0.77 1.26 -18.86
C LEU A 356 -0.06 0.76 -20.14
N GLU A 357 -0.75 0.61 -21.26
CA GLU A 357 -0.16 0.28 -22.57
C GLU A 357 0.82 1.35 -23.08
N ASP A 358 0.57 2.63 -22.74
CA ASP A 358 1.47 3.73 -23.09
C ASP A 358 2.75 3.78 -22.23
N CYS A 359 2.89 2.86 -21.27
CA CYS A 359 4.00 2.80 -20.32
C CYS A 359 5.16 1.97 -20.88
N THR A 360 5.67 2.33 -22.05
CA THR A 360 6.80 1.63 -22.68
C THR A 360 8.11 2.04 -22.01
N LEU A 361 8.84 1.03 -21.52
CA LEU A 361 10.19 1.20 -21.01
C LEU A 361 11.14 1.52 -22.18
N LYS A 362 12.13 2.41 -21.96
CA LYS A 362 13.10 2.80 -23.02
C LYS A 362 13.87 1.61 -23.62
N ASP A 363 13.97 0.51 -22.90
CA ASP A 363 14.67 -0.72 -23.33
C ASP A 363 13.74 -1.82 -23.87
N GLY A 364 12.46 -1.49 -24.15
CA GLY A 364 11.48 -2.48 -24.62
C GLY A 364 11.02 -3.46 -23.55
N GLN A 365 11.36 -3.27 -22.29
CA GLN A 365 10.78 -4.00 -21.17
C GLN A 365 9.45 -3.38 -20.81
N ASN A 366 8.44 -4.19 -20.59
CA ASN A 366 7.12 -3.77 -20.12
C ASN A 366 6.93 -4.24 -18.68
N ILE A 367 6.18 -3.47 -17.89
CA ILE A 367 5.66 -3.98 -16.63
C ILE A 367 4.51 -4.93 -16.98
N GLU A 368 4.66 -6.20 -16.65
CA GLU A 368 3.70 -7.23 -17.00
C GLU A 368 2.51 -7.23 -16.04
N GLU A 369 1.33 -7.58 -16.57
CA GLU A 369 0.18 -7.84 -15.73
C GLU A 369 0.36 -9.17 -15.00
N HIS A 370 0.14 -9.17 -13.68
CA HIS A 370 0.03 -10.40 -12.91
C HIS A 370 -1.26 -11.13 -13.28
N LEU A 371 -1.13 -12.26 -13.97
CA LEU A 371 -2.27 -13.10 -14.32
C LEU A 371 -2.77 -13.82 -13.06
N PHE A 372 -3.99 -13.48 -12.66
CA PHE A 372 -4.65 -14.12 -11.53
C PHE A 372 -5.11 -15.52 -11.95
N TYR A 373 -4.36 -16.56 -11.54
CA TYR A 373 -4.74 -17.94 -11.85
C TYR A 373 -5.84 -18.41 -10.89
N ARG A 374 -6.98 -18.87 -11.44
CA ARG A 374 -8.11 -19.41 -10.68
C ARG A 374 -7.77 -20.53 -9.71
N ASN A 375 -6.66 -21.24 -9.93
CA ASN A 375 -6.19 -22.29 -9.03
C ASN A 375 -5.78 -21.79 -7.64
N THR A 376 -5.65 -20.46 -7.45
CA THR A 376 -5.40 -19.82 -6.15
C THR A 376 -6.69 -19.32 -5.49
N LEU A 377 -7.81 -19.25 -6.23
CA LEU A 377 -9.11 -18.94 -5.62
C LEU A 377 -9.65 -20.22 -4.97
N PRO A 378 -10.12 -20.15 -3.72
CA PRO A 378 -10.82 -21.31 -3.14
C PRO A 378 -11.99 -21.67 -4.06
N VAL A 379 -12.00 -22.90 -4.59
CA VAL A 379 -13.14 -23.43 -5.30
C VAL A 379 -14.35 -23.21 -4.40
N HIS A 380 -15.38 -22.54 -4.91
CA HIS A 380 -16.65 -22.37 -4.19
C HIS A 380 -17.27 -23.75 -3.95
N THR A 381 -16.78 -24.46 -2.95
CA THR A 381 -17.60 -25.49 -2.32
C THR A 381 -18.73 -24.75 -1.65
N LYS A 382 -19.97 -25.09 -2.01
CA LYS A 382 -21.16 -24.68 -1.27
C LYS A 382 -20.92 -25.01 0.20
N VAL A 383 -20.41 -24.04 0.96
CA VAL A 383 -20.28 -24.17 2.40
C VAL A 383 -21.60 -23.69 2.97
N GLY A 384 -22.50 -24.65 3.13
CA GLY A 384 -23.55 -24.51 4.12
C GLY A 384 -22.89 -24.54 5.50
N GLY A 385 -22.90 -23.42 6.18
CA GLY A 385 -22.38 -23.27 7.53
C GLY A 385 -21.36 -22.14 7.64
N VAL A 386 -21.74 -21.10 8.34
CA VAL A 386 -20.82 -20.07 8.83
C VAL A 386 -19.82 -20.77 9.74
N VAL A 387 -18.61 -21.01 9.26
CA VAL A 387 -17.49 -21.37 10.13
C VAL A 387 -17.07 -20.08 10.81
N PRO A 388 -17.24 -19.93 12.13
CA PRO A 388 -16.73 -18.77 12.82
C PRO A 388 -15.21 -18.80 12.68
N LEU A 389 -14.66 -17.80 12.00
CA LEU A 389 -13.22 -17.54 11.99
C LEU A 389 -12.76 -17.52 13.45
N ARG A 390 -11.86 -18.42 13.82
CA ARG A 390 -11.17 -18.35 15.11
C ARG A 390 -10.29 -17.12 15.04
N GLY A 391 -10.89 -15.96 15.39
CA GLY A 391 -10.22 -14.68 15.43
C GLY A 391 -9.03 -14.74 16.37
N ASN A 392 -7.99 -14.03 16.01
CA ASN A 392 -6.88 -13.74 16.91
C ASN A 392 -7.47 -13.25 18.26
N PRO A 393 -7.15 -13.89 19.40
CA PRO A 393 -7.72 -13.52 20.70
C PRO A 393 -7.50 -12.04 21.08
N LEU A 394 -6.42 -11.42 20.56
CA LEU A 394 -6.13 -10.00 20.74
C LEU A 394 -7.10 -9.12 19.95
N LEU A 395 -7.46 -9.48 18.73
CA LEU A 395 -8.40 -8.72 17.90
C LEU A 395 -9.80 -8.73 18.53
N ASN A 396 -10.27 -9.90 18.97
CA ASN A 396 -11.57 -10.04 19.63
C ASN A 396 -11.62 -9.29 20.98
N LYS A 397 -10.52 -9.23 21.71
CA LYS A 397 -10.43 -8.49 22.97
C LYS A 397 -10.51 -6.97 22.75
N MET A 398 -9.83 -6.45 21.72
CA MET A 398 -9.82 -5.03 21.40
C MET A 398 -11.17 -4.54 20.82
N LEU A 399 -11.85 -5.37 20.04
CA LEU A 399 -13.17 -5.04 19.48
C LEU A 399 -14.31 -5.07 20.51
N GLN A 400 -14.10 -5.72 21.67
CA GLN A 400 -15.09 -5.89 22.74
C GLN A 400 -14.91 -4.93 23.93
N GLU A 401 -13.81 -4.18 24.02
CA GLU A 401 -13.60 -3.25 25.14
C GLU A 401 -14.61 -2.08 25.08
N LYS A 402 -15.64 -2.15 25.91
CA LYS A 402 -16.57 -1.04 26.15
C LYS A 402 -15.81 0.10 26.85
N PRO A 403 -16.08 1.37 26.52
CA PRO A 403 -15.48 2.48 27.22
C PRO A 403 -15.83 2.42 28.71
N LYS A 404 -14.83 2.38 29.56
CA LYS A 404 -15.01 2.46 31.03
C LYS A 404 -15.79 3.74 31.35
N LYS A 405 -16.94 3.61 32.01
CA LYS A 405 -17.74 4.72 32.51
C LYS A 405 -16.87 5.58 33.40
N SER A 406 -16.74 6.85 33.07
CA SER A 406 -16.08 7.82 33.93
C SER A 406 -16.84 7.91 35.27
N THR A 407 -16.20 7.56 36.34
CA THR A 407 -16.71 7.77 37.71
C THR A 407 -16.76 9.28 37.95
N LYS A 408 -17.95 9.83 38.13
CA LYS A 408 -18.14 11.20 38.56
C LYS A 408 -17.48 11.38 39.95
N LEU A 409 -16.44 12.18 40.01
CA LEU A 409 -15.96 12.72 41.27
C LEU A 409 -17.03 13.65 41.82
N LYS A 410 -17.65 13.27 42.94
CA LYS A 410 -18.48 14.17 43.76
C LYS A 410 -17.56 15.22 44.34
N LYS A 411 -17.93 16.49 44.14
CA LYS A 411 -17.39 17.61 44.89
C LYS A 411 -17.79 17.48 46.37
N GLN A 412 -16.87 17.57 47.26
CA GLN A 412 -16.94 18.19 48.56
C GLN A 412 -15.97 19.36 48.61
#